data_6579a9e8c0db150c1b20aea14c90ae34
#
_entry.id   6579a9e8c0db150c1b20aea14c90ae34
#
_cell.length_a   1.000
_cell.length_b   1.000
_cell.length_c   1.000
_cell.angle_alpha   90.00
_cell.angle_beta   90.00
_cell.angle_gamma   90.00
#
_symmetry.space_group_name_H-M   'P 1'
#
loop_
_entity.id
_entity.type
_entity.pdbx_description
1 polymer ?
#
loop_
_entity_poly.entity_id
_entity_poly.type
_entity_poly.pdbx_seq_one_letter_code
_entity_poly.pdbx_strand_id
1 'polypeptide(L)'
;THDQEEALTLSDTIVVMSEGRIQQIGTPIDIYNEPINSFVADFIGESNILNGVMIHDKLVRFCNTEFECVDEGFGENMPVDVVIRPEDLYIFPVSEAAQLTGVVQSSVFKGVHYEMTVLCNGYEFLVQDYHHFEVGALVGLLVKPFDIHIMKKERVCNTFEGKLIDETHVEFLGCNFECAPVTGIEAGSEVKVEVGFDNVILQDNEEDGALTGEVKFILYKGDHYHLTVLSDWAVSYTHLTLPTNSR
;
A
#
# COMPACT_ATOMS: atom_id res chain seq x y z
N THR A 1 -23.51 9.89 -0.42
CA THR A 1 -23.69 8.44 -0.38
C THR A 1 -22.42 7.78 0.14
N HIS A 2 -22.50 6.59 0.67
CA HIS A 2 -21.39 5.71 0.99
C HIS A 2 -21.29 4.54 -0.03
N ASP A 3 -22.20 4.51 -1.00
CA ASP A 3 -22.22 3.56 -2.09
C ASP A 3 -21.34 4.10 -3.24
N GLN A 4 -20.27 3.37 -3.52
CA GLN A 4 -19.24 3.75 -4.49
C GLN A 4 -19.76 3.58 -5.93
N GLU A 5 -20.51 2.50 -6.21
CA GLU A 5 -21.10 2.28 -7.53
C GLU A 5 -22.10 3.37 -7.88
N GLU A 6 -22.94 3.78 -6.91
CA GLU A 6 -23.88 4.88 -7.09
C GLU A 6 -23.14 6.19 -7.36
N ALA A 7 -22.07 6.49 -6.61
CA ALA A 7 -21.26 7.68 -6.83
C ALA A 7 -20.62 7.70 -8.22
N LEU A 8 -20.01 6.59 -8.64
CA LEU A 8 -19.33 6.48 -9.95
C LEU A 8 -20.31 6.55 -11.14
N THR A 9 -21.55 6.05 -10.98
CA THR A 9 -22.49 5.92 -12.11
C THR A 9 -23.43 7.13 -12.26
N LEU A 10 -23.74 7.83 -11.18
CA LEU A 10 -24.76 8.89 -11.17
C LEU A 10 -24.24 10.31 -10.99
N SER A 11 -22.95 10.49 -10.65
CA SER A 11 -22.39 11.80 -10.36
C SER A 11 -21.60 12.37 -11.54
N ASP A 12 -21.68 13.68 -11.74
CA ASP A 12 -20.79 14.42 -12.64
C ASP A 12 -19.45 14.74 -11.95
N THR A 13 -19.49 14.88 -10.62
CA THR A 13 -18.33 15.20 -9.79
C THR A 13 -18.41 14.43 -8.48
N ILE A 14 -17.31 13.80 -8.09
CA ILE A 14 -17.16 13.07 -6.84
C ILE A 14 -16.21 13.84 -5.92
N VAL A 15 -16.57 13.92 -4.64
CA VAL A 15 -15.72 14.40 -3.56
C VAL A 15 -15.46 13.25 -2.60
N VAL A 16 -14.25 12.72 -2.59
CA VAL A 16 -13.83 11.70 -1.64
C VAL A 16 -13.38 12.37 -0.35
N MET A 17 -13.95 11.93 0.77
CA MET A 17 -13.65 12.47 2.09
C MET A 17 -13.23 11.37 3.06
N SER A 18 -12.28 11.69 3.93
CA SER A 18 -11.87 10.86 5.05
C SER A 18 -11.58 11.74 6.26
N GLU A 19 -12.04 11.33 7.44
CA GLU A 19 -11.81 12.04 8.71
C GLU A 19 -12.16 13.54 8.67
N GLY A 20 -13.22 13.91 7.93
CA GLY A 20 -13.67 15.29 7.77
C GLY A 20 -12.80 16.14 6.82
N ARG A 21 -11.86 15.54 6.13
CA ARG A 21 -10.99 16.19 5.13
C ARG A 21 -11.29 15.70 3.73
N ILE A 22 -11.22 16.59 2.78
CA ILE A 22 -11.31 16.24 1.36
C ILE A 22 -9.99 15.59 0.93
N GLN A 23 -10.08 14.40 0.38
CA GLN A 23 -8.94 13.66 -0.16
C GLN A 23 -8.76 13.99 -1.65
N GLN A 24 -9.84 13.89 -2.42
CA GLN A 24 -9.81 14.17 -3.86
C GLN A 24 -11.16 14.69 -4.35
N ILE A 25 -11.13 15.55 -5.36
CA ILE A 25 -12.29 16.00 -6.13
C ILE A 25 -11.99 15.76 -7.60
N GLY A 26 -12.91 15.14 -8.33
CA GLY A 26 -12.75 14.89 -9.78
C GLY A 26 -13.99 14.29 -10.40
N THR A 27 -13.92 14.03 -11.70
CA THR A 27 -14.94 13.22 -12.39
C THR A 27 -14.86 11.76 -11.92
N PRO A 28 -15.91 10.96 -12.11
CA PRO A 28 -15.84 9.51 -11.81
C PRO A 28 -14.63 8.82 -12.44
N ILE A 29 -14.32 9.16 -13.69
CA ILE A 29 -13.20 8.58 -14.44
C ILE A 29 -11.86 8.98 -13.81
N ASP A 30 -11.68 10.25 -13.45
CA ASP A 30 -10.43 10.72 -12.83
C ASP A 30 -10.22 10.08 -11.46
N ILE A 31 -11.27 10.00 -10.65
CA ILE A 31 -11.21 9.39 -9.31
C ILE A 31 -10.85 7.90 -9.38
N TYR A 32 -11.37 7.20 -10.39
CA TYR A 32 -11.14 5.77 -10.56
C TYR A 32 -9.75 5.47 -11.14
N ASN A 33 -9.37 6.16 -12.23
CA ASN A 33 -8.15 5.87 -12.97
C ASN A 33 -6.91 6.56 -12.38
N GLU A 34 -7.08 7.75 -11.79
CA GLU A 34 -5.99 8.58 -11.28
C GLU A 34 -6.20 8.94 -9.79
N PRO A 35 -6.30 7.95 -8.90
CA PRO A 35 -6.43 8.21 -7.48
C PRO A 35 -5.16 8.90 -6.96
N ILE A 36 -5.34 9.95 -6.13
CA ILE A 36 -4.23 10.76 -5.64
C ILE A 36 -3.39 10.03 -4.58
N ASN A 37 -4.01 9.09 -3.87
CA ASN A 37 -3.37 8.30 -2.83
C ASN A 37 -4.02 6.90 -2.69
N SER A 38 -3.36 6.05 -1.90
CA SER A 38 -3.77 4.66 -1.69
C SER A 38 -5.14 4.53 -0.99
N PHE A 39 -5.51 5.50 -0.15
CA PHE A 39 -6.84 5.53 0.46
C PHE A 39 -7.94 5.70 -0.60
N VAL A 40 -7.79 6.66 -1.52
CA VAL A 40 -8.76 6.87 -2.60
C VAL A 40 -8.81 5.67 -3.53
N ALA A 41 -7.66 5.09 -3.88
CA ALA A 41 -7.58 3.91 -4.74
C ALA A 41 -8.35 2.71 -4.16
N ASP A 42 -8.14 2.41 -2.87
CA ASP A 42 -8.78 1.31 -2.15
C ASP A 42 -10.27 1.59 -1.87
N PHE A 43 -10.59 2.85 -1.54
CA PHE A 43 -11.96 3.25 -1.21
C PHE A 43 -12.90 3.19 -2.40
N ILE A 44 -12.43 3.50 -3.61
CA ILE A 44 -13.29 3.62 -4.82
C ILE A 44 -13.53 2.28 -5.51
N GLY A 45 -12.65 1.32 -5.33
CA GLY A 45 -12.79 -0.01 -5.94
C GLY A 45 -11.62 -0.91 -5.63
N GLU A 46 -11.80 -2.19 -5.84
CA GLU A 46 -10.72 -3.17 -5.65
C GLU A 46 -9.50 -2.79 -6.48
N SER A 47 -8.32 -2.90 -5.87
CA SER A 47 -7.06 -2.51 -6.49
C SER A 47 -5.91 -3.38 -6.00
N ASN A 48 -4.97 -3.65 -6.87
CA ASN A 48 -3.66 -4.11 -6.47
C ASN A 48 -2.82 -2.88 -6.13
N ILE A 49 -2.56 -2.65 -4.85
CA ILE A 49 -1.74 -1.55 -4.36
C ILE A 49 -0.43 -2.13 -3.84
N LEU A 50 0.68 -1.71 -4.43
CA LEU A 50 1.99 -2.30 -4.20
C LEU A 50 3.01 -1.21 -3.83
N ASN A 51 4.01 -1.59 -3.04
CA ASN A 51 5.17 -0.74 -2.87
C ASN A 51 6.07 -0.83 -4.11
N GLY A 52 6.45 0.32 -4.64
CA GLY A 52 7.33 0.41 -5.80
C GLY A 52 8.45 1.43 -5.62
N VAL A 53 9.37 1.43 -6.56
CA VAL A 53 10.43 2.43 -6.70
C VAL A 53 10.43 2.92 -8.14
N MET A 54 10.22 4.23 -8.32
CA MET A 54 10.41 4.86 -9.61
C MET A 54 11.90 4.89 -9.93
N ILE A 55 12.36 4.11 -10.88
CA ILE A 55 13.78 4.04 -11.25
C ILE A 55 14.20 5.33 -11.95
N HIS A 56 13.42 5.73 -12.92
CA HIS A 56 13.45 7.01 -13.64
C HIS A 56 12.10 7.21 -14.32
N ASP A 57 11.89 8.35 -14.96
CA ASP A 57 10.68 8.62 -15.73
C ASP A 57 10.34 7.46 -16.67
N LYS A 58 9.09 7.03 -16.63
CA LYS A 58 8.52 5.91 -17.41
C LYS A 58 9.05 4.52 -17.08
N LEU A 59 9.76 4.34 -15.95
CA LEU A 59 10.23 3.03 -15.50
C LEU A 59 10.06 2.88 -13.98
N VAL A 60 9.22 1.95 -13.56
CA VAL A 60 8.95 1.62 -12.16
C VAL A 60 9.34 0.18 -11.86
N ARG A 61 9.86 -0.07 -10.68
CA ARG A 61 10.14 -1.43 -10.18
C ARG A 61 9.23 -1.75 -9.01
N PHE A 62 8.50 -2.85 -9.11
CA PHE A 62 7.72 -3.46 -8.03
C PHE A 62 7.76 -4.98 -8.19
N CYS A 63 7.45 -5.75 -7.14
CA CYS A 63 7.48 -7.20 -7.16
C CYS A 63 8.81 -7.78 -7.72
N ASN A 64 9.93 -7.10 -7.44
CA ASN A 64 11.28 -7.41 -7.94
C ASN A 64 11.42 -7.40 -9.48
N THR A 65 10.51 -6.76 -10.20
CA THR A 65 10.49 -6.69 -11.67
C THR A 65 10.33 -5.23 -12.11
N GLU A 66 10.96 -4.87 -13.22
CA GLU A 66 10.86 -3.55 -13.82
C GLU A 66 9.76 -3.52 -14.89
N PHE A 67 8.96 -2.44 -14.86
CA PHE A 67 7.84 -2.23 -15.76
C PHE A 67 7.94 -0.85 -16.39
N GLU A 68 7.66 -0.78 -17.68
CA GLU A 68 7.41 0.50 -18.32
C GLU A 68 6.07 1.07 -17.83
N CYS A 69 6.02 2.37 -17.56
CA CYS A 69 4.81 3.13 -17.24
C CYS A 69 4.79 4.44 -18.04
N VAL A 70 3.72 5.22 -17.89
CA VAL A 70 3.60 6.52 -18.59
C VAL A 70 3.96 7.71 -17.73
N ASP A 71 4.06 7.51 -16.42
CA ASP A 71 4.26 8.54 -15.42
C ASP A 71 5.66 9.13 -15.43
N GLU A 72 5.74 10.45 -15.17
CA GLU A 72 6.96 11.25 -15.15
C GLU A 72 6.99 12.17 -13.93
N GLY A 73 8.17 12.69 -13.56
CA GLY A 73 8.32 13.76 -12.56
C GLY A 73 8.29 13.29 -11.10
N PHE A 74 8.44 12.00 -10.85
CA PHE A 74 8.55 11.45 -9.48
C PHE A 74 9.98 11.54 -8.93
N GLY A 75 10.98 11.65 -9.79
CA GLY A 75 12.40 11.62 -9.44
C GLY A 75 13.01 10.21 -9.54
N GLU A 76 14.34 10.14 -9.55
CA GLU A 76 15.06 8.87 -9.68
C GLU A 76 15.16 8.13 -8.33
N ASN A 77 14.95 6.83 -8.34
CA ASN A 77 15.00 5.94 -7.19
C ASN A 77 14.07 6.36 -6.03
N MET A 78 12.95 6.99 -6.37
CA MET A 78 11.97 7.45 -5.38
C MET A 78 10.96 6.35 -5.02
N PRO A 79 10.70 6.14 -3.72
CA PRO A 79 9.65 5.21 -3.28
C PRO A 79 8.28 5.76 -3.69
N VAL A 80 7.47 4.88 -4.27
CA VAL A 80 6.13 5.19 -4.78
C VAL A 80 5.14 4.10 -4.37
N ASP A 81 3.86 4.41 -4.45
CA ASP A 81 2.79 3.41 -4.46
C ASP A 81 2.35 3.18 -5.91
N VAL A 82 2.20 1.91 -6.28
CA VAL A 82 1.75 1.46 -7.60
C VAL A 82 0.35 0.93 -7.47
N VAL A 83 -0.55 1.38 -8.33
CA VAL A 83 -1.93 0.90 -8.40
C VAL A 83 -2.17 0.24 -9.75
N ILE A 84 -2.73 -0.95 -9.73
CA ILE A 84 -3.17 -1.69 -10.92
C ILE A 84 -4.58 -2.22 -10.65
N ARG A 85 -5.53 -1.93 -11.52
CA ARG A 85 -6.87 -2.46 -11.39
C ARG A 85 -6.90 -3.94 -11.73
N PRO A 86 -7.74 -4.75 -11.06
CA PRO A 86 -7.81 -6.19 -11.32
C PRO A 86 -8.17 -6.54 -12.76
N GLU A 87 -8.99 -5.74 -13.44
CA GLU A 87 -9.40 -5.89 -14.82
C GLU A 87 -8.30 -5.51 -15.84
N ASP A 88 -7.27 -4.79 -15.41
CA ASP A 88 -6.15 -4.33 -16.25
C ASP A 88 -4.96 -5.31 -16.21
N LEU A 89 -5.04 -6.35 -15.38
CA LEU A 89 -4.09 -7.46 -15.35
C LEU A 89 -4.52 -8.57 -16.30
N TYR A 90 -3.79 -8.72 -17.39
CA TYR A 90 -4.01 -9.79 -18.36
C TYR A 90 -3.43 -11.10 -17.83
N ILE A 91 -4.26 -12.14 -17.74
CA ILE A 91 -3.88 -13.49 -17.32
C ILE A 91 -3.95 -14.47 -18.49
N PHE A 92 -2.94 -15.30 -18.64
CA PHE A 92 -2.86 -16.28 -19.73
C PHE A 92 -1.93 -17.46 -19.35
N PRO A 93 -1.96 -18.59 -20.10
CA PRO A 93 -0.97 -19.65 -19.91
C PRO A 93 0.45 -19.12 -20.07
N VAL A 94 1.40 -19.60 -19.25
CA VAL A 94 2.79 -19.10 -19.26
C VAL A 94 3.37 -19.06 -20.68
N SER A 95 3.91 -17.92 -21.05
CA SER A 95 4.55 -17.65 -22.35
C SER A 95 5.69 -16.64 -22.20
N GLU A 96 6.45 -16.42 -23.27
CA GLU A 96 7.51 -15.41 -23.30
C GLU A 96 6.98 -13.95 -23.15
N ALA A 97 5.67 -13.74 -23.34
CA ALA A 97 5.03 -12.44 -23.16
C ALA A 97 4.73 -12.11 -21.70
N ALA A 98 4.87 -13.07 -20.78
CA ALA A 98 4.60 -12.85 -19.38
C ALA A 98 5.66 -11.94 -18.73
N GLN A 99 5.20 -10.86 -18.11
CA GLN A 99 6.06 -10.01 -17.28
C GLN A 99 6.28 -10.61 -15.89
N LEU A 100 5.23 -11.26 -15.36
CA LEU A 100 5.26 -12.02 -14.11
C LEU A 100 4.73 -13.42 -14.36
N THR A 101 5.22 -14.38 -13.56
CA THR A 101 4.71 -15.75 -13.54
C THR A 101 4.26 -16.09 -12.13
N GLY A 102 3.09 -16.66 -11.99
CA GLY A 102 2.51 -16.96 -10.69
C GLY A 102 1.62 -18.19 -10.68
N VAL A 103 1.15 -18.53 -9.49
CA VAL A 103 0.26 -19.67 -9.25
C VAL A 103 -1.10 -19.17 -8.78
N VAL A 104 -2.18 -19.61 -9.42
CA VAL A 104 -3.55 -19.28 -9.02
C VAL A 104 -3.84 -19.88 -7.64
N GLN A 105 -4.16 -19.04 -6.66
CA GLN A 105 -4.49 -19.43 -5.30
C GLN A 105 -6.00 -19.58 -5.09
N SER A 106 -6.78 -18.72 -5.75
CA SER A 106 -8.23 -18.76 -5.72
C SER A 106 -8.82 -18.41 -7.08
N SER A 107 -10.02 -18.91 -7.38
CA SER A 107 -10.75 -18.55 -8.60
C SER A 107 -12.24 -18.64 -8.32
N VAL A 108 -12.95 -17.52 -8.34
CA VAL A 108 -14.37 -17.39 -7.97
C VAL A 108 -15.13 -16.75 -9.12
N PHE A 109 -16.21 -17.37 -9.57
CA PHE A 109 -17.08 -16.79 -10.58
C PHE A 109 -18.01 -15.73 -9.97
N LYS A 110 -17.95 -14.51 -10.45
CA LYS A 110 -18.75 -13.35 -9.99
C LYS A 110 -19.97 -13.05 -10.90
N GLY A 111 -20.40 -14.01 -11.70
CA GLY A 111 -21.55 -13.89 -12.59
C GLY A 111 -21.22 -13.41 -14.00
N VAL A 112 -20.24 -12.55 -14.19
CA VAL A 112 -19.80 -12.01 -15.49
C VAL A 112 -18.34 -12.36 -15.77
N HIS A 113 -17.47 -12.32 -14.78
CA HIS A 113 -16.05 -12.62 -14.85
C HIS A 113 -15.64 -13.56 -13.72
N TYR A 114 -14.43 -14.07 -13.80
CA TYR A 114 -13.75 -14.75 -12.71
C TYR A 114 -12.87 -13.75 -11.97
N GLU A 115 -12.94 -13.78 -10.66
CA GLU A 115 -12.03 -13.09 -9.77
C GLU A 115 -11.02 -14.10 -9.24
N MET A 116 -9.77 -13.87 -9.52
CA MET A 116 -8.69 -14.80 -9.21
C MET A 116 -7.63 -14.12 -8.38
N THR A 117 -7.11 -14.83 -7.38
CA THR A 117 -5.90 -14.41 -6.67
C THR A 117 -4.72 -15.19 -7.23
N VAL A 118 -3.68 -14.49 -7.68
CA VAL A 118 -2.47 -15.08 -8.26
C VAL A 118 -1.27 -14.70 -7.42
N LEU A 119 -0.52 -15.68 -6.93
CA LEU A 119 0.69 -15.47 -6.16
C LEU A 119 1.92 -15.43 -7.09
N CYS A 120 2.56 -14.27 -7.20
CA CYS A 120 3.76 -14.02 -8.00
C CYS A 120 4.88 -13.49 -7.10
N ASN A 121 6.03 -14.16 -7.02
CA ASN A 121 7.22 -13.70 -6.27
C ASN A 121 6.93 -13.30 -4.80
N GLY A 122 5.95 -13.94 -4.16
CA GLY A 122 5.52 -13.62 -2.80
C GLY A 122 4.44 -12.54 -2.69
N TYR A 123 4.03 -11.94 -3.81
CA TYR A 123 2.96 -10.93 -3.89
C TYR A 123 1.67 -11.56 -4.41
N GLU A 124 0.55 -11.28 -3.75
CA GLU A 124 -0.77 -11.66 -4.21
C GLU A 124 -1.35 -10.58 -5.12
N PHE A 125 -1.74 -10.98 -6.32
CA PHE A 125 -2.45 -10.14 -7.29
C PHE A 125 -3.89 -10.58 -7.42
N LEU A 126 -4.81 -9.63 -7.29
CA LEU A 126 -6.21 -9.80 -7.65
C LEU A 126 -6.37 -9.56 -9.15
N VAL A 127 -6.96 -10.49 -9.87
CA VAL A 127 -7.16 -10.45 -11.33
C VAL A 127 -8.61 -10.70 -11.66
N GLN A 128 -9.18 -9.91 -12.55
CA GLN A 128 -10.52 -10.12 -13.10
C GLN A 128 -10.43 -10.42 -14.58
N ASP A 129 -10.87 -11.62 -14.99
CA ASP A 129 -10.86 -12.04 -16.40
C ASP A 129 -12.08 -12.91 -16.73
N TYR A 130 -12.43 -12.96 -18.00
CA TYR A 130 -13.51 -13.83 -18.49
C TYR A 130 -13.09 -15.30 -18.60
N HIS A 131 -11.79 -15.57 -18.67
CA HIS A 131 -11.24 -16.93 -18.72
C HIS A 131 -11.02 -17.47 -17.32
N HIS A 132 -11.37 -18.73 -17.16
CA HIS A 132 -11.16 -19.46 -15.91
C HIS A 132 -9.79 -20.15 -15.92
N PHE A 133 -9.06 -19.98 -14.83
CA PHE A 133 -7.88 -20.78 -14.51
C PHE A 133 -8.12 -21.49 -13.19
N GLU A 134 -7.77 -22.77 -13.13
CA GLU A 134 -7.96 -23.57 -11.93
C GLU A 134 -6.92 -23.23 -10.85
N VAL A 135 -7.32 -23.43 -9.59
CA VAL A 135 -6.41 -23.29 -8.45
C VAL A 135 -5.22 -24.25 -8.61
N GLY A 136 -4.02 -23.73 -8.42
CA GLY A 136 -2.75 -24.43 -8.65
C GLY A 136 -2.20 -24.30 -10.08
N ALA A 137 -2.96 -23.72 -11.02
CA ALA A 137 -2.46 -23.48 -12.37
C ALA A 137 -1.30 -22.47 -12.36
N LEU A 138 -0.26 -22.74 -13.15
CA LEU A 138 0.81 -21.80 -13.42
C LEU A 138 0.40 -20.88 -14.58
N VAL A 139 0.42 -19.57 -14.33
CA VAL A 139 -0.06 -18.55 -15.27
C VAL A 139 0.96 -17.44 -15.45
N GLY A 140 0.87 -16.75 -16.59
CA GLY A 140 1.56 -15.49 -16.86
C GLY A 140 0.65 -14.31 -16.62
N LEU A 141 1.20 -13.22 -16.07
CA LEU A 141 0.54 -11.93 -15.96
C LEU A 141 1.26 -10.89 -16.82
N LEU A 142 0.48 -9.97 -17.36
CA LEU A 142 0.95 -8.81 -18.09
C LEU A 142 0.10 -7.60 -17.74
N VAL A 143 0.72 -6.45 -17.57
CA VAL A 143 0.07 -5.15 -17.44
C VAL A 143 0.66 -4.19 -18.47
N LYS A 144 -0.18 -3.38 -19.09
CA LYS A 144 0.29 -2.36 -20.03
C LYS A 144 0.79 -1.11 -19.32
N PRO A 145 1.72 -0.35 -19.92
CA PRO A 145 2.25 0.88 -19.33
C PRO A 145 1.19 1.92 -18.92
N PHE A 146 0.09 2.02 -19.64
CA PHE A 146 -1.02 2.95 -19.35
C PHE A 146 -1.90 2.49 -18.18
N ASP A 147 -1.87 1.22 -17.85
CA ASP A 147 -2.71 0.59 -16.85
C ASP A 147 -1.98 0.51 -15.48
N ILE A 148 -0.75 1.04 -15.42
CA ILE A 148 0.03 1.21 -14.19
C ILE A 148 -0.09 2.67 -13.76
N HIS A 149 -0.74 2.93 -12.62
CA HIS A 149 -0.83 4.26 -12.06
C HIS A 149 0.14 4.43 -10.89
N ILE A 150 0.93 5.51 -10.90
CA ILE A 150 1.95 5.79 -9.89
C ILE A 150 1.49 6.90 -8.96
N MET A 151 1.55 6.65 -7.66
CA MET A 151 1.22 7.64 -6.63
C MET A 151 2.46 7.96 -5.78
N LYS A 152 2.54 9.21 -5.35
CA LYS A 152 3.56 9.60 -4.34
C LYS A 152 3.24 8.90 -3.03
N LYS A 153 4.24 8.30 -2.41
CA LYS A 153 4.11 7.86 -1.03
C LYS A 153 3.93 9.08 -0.13
N GLU A 154 2.82 9.11 0.60
CA GLU A 154 2.56 10.18 1.56
C GLU A 154 3.58 10.18 2.69
N ARG A 155 4.02 8.99 3.09
CA ARG A 155 5.00 8.79 4.17
C ARG A 155 5.86 7.56 3.92
N VAL A 156 7.09 7.63 4.37
CA VAL A 156 8.05 6.51 4.33
C VAL A 156 8.45 6.05 5.74
N CYS A 157 8.12 6.83 6.76
CA CYS A 157 8.34 6.53 8.18
C CYS A 157 7.35 7.30 9.05
N ASN A 158 7.22 6.89 10.31
CA ASN A 158 6.58 7.68 11.34
C ASN A 158 7.51 8.78 11.82
N THR A 159 6.98 9.95 12.09
CA THR A 159 7.77 11.10 12.57
C THR A 159 7.13 11.67 13.84
N PHE A 160 7.91 11.83 14.89
CA PHE A 160 7.50 12.38 16.17
C PHE A 160 8.46 13.46 16.65
N GLU A 161 7.94 14.38 17.44
CA GLU A 161 8.77 15.27 18.25
C GLU A 161 9.16 14.52 19.54
N GLY A 162 10.42 14.56 19.88
CA GLY A 162 10.96 13.85 21.04
C GLY A 162 12.09 14.60 21.72
N LYS A 163 12.59 14.04 22.80
CA LYS A 163 13.69 14.58 23.58
C LYS A 163 14.79 13.55 23.77
N LEU A 164 16.01 13.88 23.39
CA LEU A 164 17.16 13.01 23.58
C LEU A 164 17.47 12.87 25.09
N ILE A 165 17.48 11.64 25.60
CA ILE A 165 17.81 11.36 27.01
C ILE A 165 19.32 11.18 27.17
N ASP A 166 19.90 10.34 26.31
CA ASP A 166 21.32 10.07 26.22
C ASP A 166 21.69 9.65 24.78
N GLU A 167 22.91 9.19 24.55
CA GLU A 167 23.42 8.81 23.22
C GLU A 167 22.61 7.67 22.54
N THR A 168 21.83 6.92 23.28
CA THR A 168 21.11 5.70 22.82
C THR A 168 19.65 5.67 23.20
N HIS A 169 19.13 6.69 23.89
CA HIS A 169 17.74 6.73 24.32
C HIS A 169 17.06 8.06 24.00
N VAL A 170 15.82 7.98 23.55
CA VAL A 170 14.96 9.10 23.21
C VAL A 170 13.59 8.94 23.88
N GLU A 171 13.05 10.03 24.39
CA GLU A 171 11.69 10.12 24.91
C GLU A 171 10.78 10.72 23.84
N PHE A 172 9.72 10.02 23.48
CA PHE A 172 8.61 10.54 22.66
C PHE A 172 7.30 9.82 23.02
N LEU A 173 6.16 10.46 22.78
CA LEU A 173 4.84 9.97 23.18
C LEU A 173 4.76 9.55 24.67
N GLY A 174 5.53 10.22 25.54
CA GLY A 174 5.56 9.95 26.98
C GLY A 174 6.29 8.67 27.40
N CYS A 175 6.97 8.00 26.48
CA CYS A 175 7.72 6.77 26.71
C CYS A 175 9.18 6.89 26.28
N ASN A 176 10.03 6.10 26.94
CA ASN A 176 11.46 6.03 26.62
C ASN A 176 11.72 4.86 25.68
N PHE A 177 12.43 5.14 24.59
CA PHE A 177 12.79 4.15 23.58
C PHE A 177 14.30 4.14 23.36
N GLU A 178 14.84 2.95 23.07
CA GLU A 178 16.19 2.79 22.57
C GLU A 178 16.27 3.27 21.12
N CYS A 179 17.31 4.01 20.77
CA CYS A 179 17.54 4.53 19.42
C CYS A 179 18.95 4.23 18.91
N ALA A 180 19.17 4.43 17.63
CA ALA A 180 20.51 4.37 17.06
C ALA A 180 21.42 5.41 17.76
N PRO A 181 22.73 5.10 17.98
CA PRO A 181 23.62 6.01 18.66
C PRO A 181 23.70 7.41 18.01
N VAL A 182 23.42 8.43 18.82
CA VAL A 182 23.42 9.84 18.40
C VAL A 182 24.65 10.52 18.95
N THR A 183 25.44 11.15 18.09
CA THR A 183 26.64 11.91 18.48
C THR A 183 26.51 13.38 18.13
N GLY A 184 27.07 14.26 18.96
CA GLY A 184 27.11 15.68 18.69
C GLY A 184 25.83 16.46 19.05
N ILE A 185 24.86 15.81 19.71
CA ILE A 185 23.66 16.43 20.27
C ILE A 185 23.70 16.27 21.77
N GLU A 186 23.44 17.34 22.53
CA GLU A 186 23.43 17.29 23.98
C GLU A 186 22.18 16.60 24.51
N ALA A 187 22.33 15.81 25.60
CA ALA A 187 21.22 15.23 26.32
C ALA A 187 20.23 16.32 26.78
N GLY A 188 18.94 16.05 26.63
CA GLY A 188 17.88 17.01 26.93
C GLY A 188 17.47 17.90 25.75
N SER A 189 18.13 17.80 24.58
CA SER A 189 17.73 18.52 23.37
C SER A 189 16.44 17.97 22.76
N GLU A 190 15.63 18.86 22.19
CA GLU A 190 14.51 18.50 21.34
C GLU A 190 15.02 17.93 20.01
N VAL A 191 14.46 16.81 19.59
CA VAL A 191 14.86 16.08 18.39
C VAL A 191 13.66 15.60 17.59
N LYS A 192 13.83 15.50 16.29
CA LYS A 192 12.88 14.81 15.41
C LYS A 192 13.21 13.32 15.42
N VAL A 193 12.25 12.49 15.81
CA VAL A 193 12.37 11.03 15.85
C VAL A 193 11.73 10.43 14.61
N GLU A 194 12.47 9.64 13.88
CA GLU A 194 11.97 8.90 12.71
C GLU A 194 11.97 7.40 13.02
N VAL A 195 10.80 6.78 12.92
CA VAL A 195 10.59 5.34 13.17
C VAL A 195 10.10 4.70 11.89
N GLY A 196 10.90 3.79 11.32
CA GLY A 196 10.49 3.00 10.16
C GLY A 196 9.24 2.18 10.47
N PHE A 197 8.39 1.97 9.48
CA PHE A 197 7.15 1.20 9.67
C PHE A 197 7.42 -0.24 10.14
N ASP A 198 8.51 -0.86 9.67
CA ASP A 198 8.93 -2.21 10.06
C ASP A 198 9.45 -2.30 11.51
N ASN A 199 9.73 -1.15 12.14
CA ASN A 199 10.19 -1.08 13.52
C ASN A 199 9.04 -0.88 14.53
N VAL A 200 7.80 -0.78 14.07
CA VAL A 200 6.61 -0.74 14.93
C VAL A 200 6.01 -2.13 14.99
N ILE A 201 6.10 -2.76 16.14
CA ILE A 201 5.60 -4.13 16.38
C ILE A 201 4.27 -4.04 17.08
N LEU A 202 3.24 -4.71 16.54
CA LEU A 202 1.94 -4.86 17.18
C LEU A 202 1.94 -6.10 18.06
N GLN A 203 1.38 -5.94 19.27
CA GLN A 203 1.17 -7.01 20.24
C GLN A 203 -0.33 -7.20 20.48
N ASP A 204 -0.74 -8.43 20.76
CA ASP A 204 -2.15 -8.79 21.00
C ASP A 204 -2.65 -8.39 22.40
N ASN A 205 -1.75 -7.94 23.27
CA ASN A 205 -2.07 -7.55 24.64
C ASN A 205 -1.41 -6.22 25.03
N GLU A 206 -2.04 -5.50 25.95
CA GLU A 206 -1.57 -4.18 26.43
C GLU A 206 -0.34 -4.28 27.34
N GLU A 207 -0.06 -5.44 27.95
CA GLU A 207 0.99 -5.59 28.95
C GLU A 207 2.40 -5.60 28.33
N ASP A 208 2.51 -6.04 27.06
CA ASP A 208 3.79 -6.14 26.36
C ASP A 208 4.09 -4.92 25.47
N GLY A 209 3.14 -3.97 25.35
CA GLY A 209 3.26 -2.77 24.54
C GLY A 209 3.70 -1.54 25.33
N ALA A 210 4.56 -0.71 24.75
CA ALA A 210 4.89 0.60 25.31
C ALA A 210 3.76 1.62 25.11
N LEU A 211 2.94 1.43 24.09
CA LEU A 211 1.82 2.30 23.72
C LEU A 211 0.60 1.45 23.37
N THR A 212 -0.59 1.98 23.67
CA THR A 212 -1.86 1.41 23.24
C THR A 212 -2.45 2.23 22.10
N GLY A 213 -3.19 1.60 21.21
CA GLY A 213 -3.83 2.29 20.10
C GLY A 213 -4.92 1.48 19.41
N GLU A 214 -5.73 2.14 18.63
CA GLU A 214 -6.80 1.56 17.85
C GLU A 214 -6.42 1.53 16.37
N VAL A 215 -6.54 0.38 15.71
CA VAL A 215 -6.35 0.26 14.25
C VAL A 215 -7.50 0.97 13.54
N LYS A 216 -7.21 2.03 12.81
CA LYS A 216 -8.18 2.85 12.08
C LYS A 216 -8.32 2.49 10.61
N PHE A 217 -7.24 2.04 10.01
CA PHE A 217 -7.23 1.69 8.59
C PHE A 217 -6.26 0.53 8.34
N ILE A 218 -6.66 -0.39 7.48
CA ILE A 218 -5.88 -1.55 7.06
C ILE A 218 -5.88 -1.57 5.54
N LEU A 219 -4.70 -1.59 4.94
CA LEU A 219 -4.51 -1.67 3.50
C LEU A 219 -3.58 -2.83 3.16
N TYR A 220 -4.03 -3.74 2.30
CA TYR A 220 -3.17 -4.80 1.80
C TYR A 220 -2.32 -4.31 0.61
N LYS A 221 -1.02 -4.59 0.64
CA LYS A 221 -0.05 -4.16 -0.37
C LYS A 221 0.62 -5.35 -1.10
N GLY A 222 -0.14 -6.41 -1.30
CA GLY A 222 0.28 -7.58 -2.07
C GLY A 222 1.09 -8.60 -1.28
N ASP A 223 1.96 -8.18 -0.37
CA ASP A 223 2.81 -9.04 0.46
C ASP A 223 2.71 -8.76 1.96
N HIS A 224 2.14 -7.60 2.35
CA HIS A 224 1.95 -7.20 3.74
C HIS A 224 0.74 -6.29 3.90
N TYR A 225 0.30 -6.10 5.15
CA TYR A 225 -0.69 -5.10 5.50
C TYR A 225 -0.02 -3.83 6.01
N HIS A 226 -0.42 -2.71 5.45
CA HIS A 226 -0.12 -1.38 5.98
C HIS A 226 -1.24 -0.98 6.92
N LEU A 227 -0.91 -0.69 8.18
CA LEU A 227 -1.89 -0.34 9.21
C LEU A 227 -1.69 1.11 9.66
N THR A 228 -2.80 1.79 9.85
CA THR A 228 -2.84 3.09 10.53
C THR A 228 -3.37 2.88 11.92
N VAL A 229 -2.57 3.19 12.93
CA VAL A 229 -2.91 3.04 14.35
C VAL A 229 -3.01 4.42 14.98
N LEU A 230 -4.15 4.72 15.59
CA LEU A 230 -4.37 5.92 16.38
C LEU A 230 -4.15 5.59 17.85
N SER A 231 -3.11 6.15 18.46
CA SER A 231 -2.90 6.16 19.92
C SER A 231 -3.48 7.45 20.50
N ASP A 232 -3.59 7.53 21.82
CA ASP A 232 -4.04 8.73 22.54
C ASP A 232 -3.17 9.96 22.27
N TRP A 233 -1.97 9.77 21.75
CA TRP A 233 -0.94 10.79 21.58
C TRP A 233 -0.62 11.11 20.11
N ALA A 234 -0.76 10.15 19.20
CA ALA A 234 -0.39 10.35 17.80
C ALA A 234 -0.94 9.25 16.87
N VAL A 235 -0.92 9.53 15.57
CA VAL A 235 -1.14 8.54 14.52
C VAL A 235 0.19 7.88 14.17
N SER A 236 0.25 6.57 14.27
CA SER A 236 1.41 5.76 13.88
C SER A 236 1.04 4.83 12.72
N TYR A 237 2.01 4.50 11.89
CA TYR A 237 1.88 3.57 10.78
C TYR A 237 2.81 2.39 10.98
N THR A 238 2.35 1.20 10.66
CA THR A 238 3.17 -0.02 10.74
C THR A 238 2.84 -0.98 9.61
N HIS A 239 3.77 -1.88 9.33
CA HIS A 239 3.59 -3.00 8.42
C HIS A 239 3.37 -4.29 9.23
N LEU A 240 2.39 -5.07 8.83
CA LEU A 240 2.14 -6.39 9.37
C LEU A 240 2.19 -7.41 8.23
N THR A 241 3.22 -8.27 8.26
CA THR A 241 3.27 -9.45 7.39
C THR A 241 2.55 -10.59 8.09
N LEU A 242 1.40 -11.01 7.55
CA LEU A 242 0.76 -12.23 8.05
C LEU A 242 1.47 -13.46 7.49
N PRO A 243 1.67 -14.52 8.29
CA PRO A 243 2.11 -15.79 7.77
C PRO A 243 1.10 -16.29 6.74
N THR A 244 1.56 -16.77 5.60
CA THR A 244 0.78 -17.23 4.44
C THR A 244 -0.25 -18.33 4.72
N ASN A 245 -0.36 -18.81 5.95
CA ASN A 245 -1.25 -19.90 6.39
C ASN A 245 -2.44 -19.46 7.26
N SER A 246 -2.74 -18.16 7.37
CA SER A 246 -3.80 -17.65 8.26
C SER A 246 -5.02 -17.08 7.52
N ARG A 247 -5.43 -17.74 6.44
CA ARG A 247 -6.75 -17.54 5.81
C ARG A 247 -7.59 -18.79 5.90
#